data_74a4899bd43c4db5a14b78a6c39d7307
#
_entry.id   74a4899bd43c4db5a14b78a6c39d7307
#
_cell.length_a   1.000
_cell.length_b   1.000
_cell.length_c   1.000
_cell.angle_alpha   90.00
_cell.angle_beta   90.00
_cell.angle_gamma   90.00
#
_symmetry.space_group_name_H-M   'P 1'
#
loop_
_entity.id
_entity.type
_entity.pdbx_description
1 polymer ?
#
loop_
_entity_poly.entity_id
_entity_poly.type
_entity_poly.pdbx_seq_one_letter_code
_entity_poly.pdbx_strand_id
1 'polypeptide(L)'
;MESVCRGNSTVGSNPTLSANHITTPNVGGLLGGTMYWLFKEEPSSYSFEEFIKDGQTSWTGVKNPLAQKHLRSVKKGDRVFYYHTGNEKAVVGIARAIGSAYLDPADASGKRHTVDIVPSRKLRRPVTLAEIKADRKFAAFPLVRISRLSVMPVSVKEWAAIEFLSKT
;
A
#
# COMPACT_ATOMS: atom_id res chain seq x y z
N MET A 1 -26.93 -5.11 -5.76
CA MET A 1 -25.91 -5.44 -5.01
C MET A 1 -25.15 -4.34 -4.53
N GLU A 2 -24.77 -3.59 -5.38
CA GLU A 2 -24.03 -2.53 -5.08
C GLU A 2 -24.68 -1.65 -4.17
N SER A 3 -25.89 -1.70 -4.13
CA SER A 3 -26.63 -0.84 -3.28
C SER A 3 -26.15 -0.83 -1.91
N VAL A 4 -25.60 -1.83 -1.56
CA VAL A 4 -25.17 -1.94 -0.26
C VAL A 4 -24.41 -0.81 0.21
N CYS A 5 -23.68 -0.34 -0.57
CA CYS A 5 -22.77 0.63 -0.12
C CYS A 5 -23.40 1.80 0.40
N ARG A 6 -24.53 2.07 -0.07
CA ARG A 6 -25.05 3.27 0.31
C ARG A 6 -25.30 3.31 1.70
N GLY A 7 -25.58 2.27 2.26
CA GLY A 7 -25.96 2.32 3.62
C GLY A 7 -25.01 3.14 4.38
N ASN A 8 -23.92 3.22 3.90
CA ASN A 8 -22.99 3.85 4.63
C ASN A 8 -23.16 5.23 4.67
N SER A 9 -23.77 5.65 3.81
CA SER A 9 -23.99 7.04 3.80
C SER A 9 -24.38 7.44 5.16
N THR A 10 -24.99 6.63 5.82
CA THR A 10 -25.41 6.99 7.11
C THR A 10 -24.28 7.45 7.85
N VAL A 11 -23.28 7.08 7.47
CA VAL A 11 -22.16 7.52 8.04
C VAL A 11 -22.22 8.93 8.21
N GLY A 12 -22.84 9.49 7.38
CA GLY A 12 -22.94 10.89 7.47
C GLY A 12 -23.19 11.35 8.83
N SER A 13 -23.74 10.55 9.59
CA SER A 13 -24.06 11.01 10.91
C SER A 13 -22.78 11.22 11.64
N ASN A 14 -21.79 10.63 11.26
CA ASN A 14 -20.63 10.74 11.99
C ASN A 14 -19.98 12.04 11.94
N PRO A 15 -20.26 12.85 11.09
CA PRO A 15 -19.65 14.13 11.00
C PRO A 15 -19.63 14.78 12.34
N THR A 16 -20.63 14.57 13.05
CA THR A 16 -20.72 15.23 14.32
C THR A 16 -19.63 14.70 15.19
N LEU A 17 -19.35 13.49 15.07
CA LEU A 17 -18.37 12.95 15.92
C LEU A 17 -17.05 13.47 15.55
N SER A 18 -16.88 13.67 14.33
CA SER A 18 -15.58 14.08 13.90
C SER A 18 -15.24 15.37 14.54
N ALA A 19 -16.18 16.10 14.80
CA ALA A 19 -15.89 17.38 15.35
C ALA A 19 -15.10 17.19 16.60
N ASN A 20 -15.42 16.24 17.34
CA ASN A 20 -14.76 16.09 18.59
C ASN A 20 -13.39 15.64 18.39
N HIS A 21 -13.19 14.99 17.36
CA HIS A 21 -11.94 14.49 17.12
C HIS A 21 -10.94 15.51 17.01
N ILE A 22 -11.29 16.66 16.64
CA ILE A 22 -10.41 17.73 16.45
C ILE A 22 -9.43 17.83 17.54
N THR A 23 -9.84 17.52 18.68
CA THR A 23 -8.97 17.73 19.80
C THR A 23 -7.95 16.64 19.90
N THR A 24 -8.27 15.50 19.45
CA THR A 24 -7.36 14.43 19.67
C THR A 24 -6.31 14.34 18.61
N PRO A 25 -6.39 15.02 17.58
CA PRO A 25 -5.48 14.91 16.51
C PRO A 25 -4.05 14.93 16.94
N ASN A 26 -3.79 15.70 17.90
CA ASN A 26 -2.49 15.78 18.32
C ASN A 26 -1.95 14.49 18.76
N VAL A 27 -2.69 13.79 19.51
CA VAL A 27 -2.25 12.56 20.09
C VAL A 27 -2.04 11.60 18.98
N GLY A 28 -2.91 11.62 18.06
CA GLY A 28 -2.82 10.74 16.96
C GLY A 28 -1.56 10.94 16.21
N GLY A 29 -1.16 12.15 16.11
CA GLY A 29 0.03 12.45 15.39
C GLY A 29 1.24 11.79 15.99
N LEU A 30 1.23 11.57 17.25
CA LEU A 30 2.36 10.95 17.90
C LEU A 30 2.32 9.44 17.78
N LEU A 31 1.12 8.87 17.83
CA LEU A 31 1.00 7.43 17.87
C LEU A 31 0.66 6.83 16.53
N GLY A 32 0.04 7.59 15.67
CA GLY A 32 -0.48 7.08 14.42
C GLY A 32 0.21 7.63 13.19
N GLY A 33 1.52 7.64 13.19
CA GLY A 33 2.25 8.11 12.02
C GLY A 33 1.94 7.25 10.79
N THR A 34 1.97 7.87 9.62
CA THR A 34 1.79 7.16 8.36
C THR A 34 2.89 6.13 8.19
N MET A 35 2.49 4.90 7.95
CA MET A 35 3.45 3.85 7.66
C MET A 35 3.63 3.75 6.15
N TYR A 36 4.73 3.15 5.77
CA TYR A 36 5.09 2.99 4.37
C TYR A 36 5.24 1.52 4.04
N TRP A 37 4.71 1.12 2.90
CA TRP A 37 4.67 -0.26 2.46
C TRP A 37 5.12 -0.36 1.00
N LEU A 38 5.48 -1.55 0.56
CA LEU A 38 5.72 -1.85 -0.85
C LEU A 38 4.92 -3.08 -1.20
N PHE A 39 4.11 -2.98 -2.25
CA PHE A 39 3.29 -4.06 -2.76
C PHE A 39 3.80 -4.43 -4.15
N LYS A 40 3.98 -5.72 -4.39
CA LYS A 40 4.46 -6.24 -5.68
C LYS A 40 3.31 -6.81 -6.48
N GLU A 41 3.29 -6.48 -7.76
CA GLU A 41 2.34 -7.05 -8.69
C GLU A 41 3.01 -7.33 -10.04
N GLU A 42 2.50 -8.30 -10.75
CA GLU A 42 2.97 -8.61 -12.10
C GLU A 42 2.26 -7.68 -13.08
N PRO A 43 2.98 -6.87 -13.86
CA PRO A 43 2.33 -5.90 -14.74
C PRO A 43 1.44 -6.51 -15.82
N SER A 44 1.70 -7.76 -16.19
CA SER A 44 0.83 -8.46 -17.13
C SER A 44 -0.50 -8.89 -16.50
N SER A 45 -0.56 -8.95 -15.18
CA SER A 45 -1.78 -9.26 -14.44
C SER A 45 -2.53 -8.01 -14.05
N TYR A 46 -1.84 -7.02 -13.54
CA TYR A 46 -2.45 -5.75 -13.15
C TYR A 46 -1.40 -4.64 -13.08
N SER A 47 -1.31 -3.86 -14.13
CA SER A 47 -0.31 -2.78 -14.23
C SER A 47 -0.74 -1.54 -13.44
N PHE A 48 0.21 -0.66 -13.16
CA PHE A 48 -0.10 0.60 -12.47
C PHE A 48 -1.00 1.50 -13.33
N GLU A 49 -0.89 1.40 -14.65
CA GLU A 49 -1.75 2.12 -15.58
C GLU A 49 -3.21 1.65 -15.49
N GLU A 50 -3.41 0.35 -15.37
CA GLU A 50 -4.76 -0.21 -15.16
C GLU A 50 -5.30 0.23 -13.83
N PHE A 51 -4.47 0.20 -12.80
CA PHE A 51 -4.85 0.67 -11.48
C PHE A 51 -5.26 2.15 -11.49
N ILE A 52 -4.57 2.99 -12.27
CA ILE A 52 -4.95 4.40 -12.42
C ILE A 52 -6.32 4.51 -13.10
N LYS A 53 -6.59 3.68 -14.10
CA LYS A 53 -7.88 3.70 -14.82
C LYS A 53 -9.03 3.27 -13.91
N ASP A 54 -8.78 2.25 -13.10
CA ASP A 54 -9.79 1.73 -12.18
C ASP A 54 -10.04 2.68 -11.01
N GLY A 55 -9.06 3.47 -10.65
CA GLY A 55 -9.18 4.45 -9.57
C GLY A 55 -9.14 3.87 -8.17
N GLN A 56 -9.37 2.60 -8.01
CA GLN A 56 -9.37 1.90 -6.72
C GLN A 56 -9.31 0.40 -6.93
N THR A 57 -8.64 -0.29 -6.04
CA THR A 57 -8.64 -1.75 -6.06
C THR A 57 -8.52 -2.33 -4.66
N SER A 58 -9.01 -3.56 -4.49
CA SER A 58 -8.79 -4.32 -3.26
C SER A 58 -7.59 -5.24 -3.49
N TRP A 59 -6.60 -5.15 -2.61
CA TRP A 59 -5.35 -5.90 -2.78
C TRP A 59 -5.51 -7.33 -2.29
N THR A 60 -6.03 -8.18 -3.15
CA THR A 60 -6.37 -9.57 -2.84
C THR A 60 -5.28 -10.54 -3.28
N GLY A 61 -5.50 -11.81 -3.05
CA GLY A 61 -4.63 -12.85 -3.60
C GLY A 61 -3.31 -13.08 -2.88
N VAL A 62 -3.03 -12.37 -1.81
CA VAL A 62 -1.78 -12.52 -1.06
C VAL A 62 -1.81 -13.84 -0.28
N LYS A 63 -0.93 -14.76 -0.63
CA LYS A 63 -0.92 -16.11 -0.02
C LYS A 63 0.20 -16.31 1.00
N ASN A 64 1.30 -15.62 0.83
CA ASN A 64 2.46 -15.78 1.71
C ASN A 64 2.12 -15.35 3.14
N PRO A 65 2.38 -16.18 4.16
CA PRO A 65 2.02 -15.85 5.55
C PRO A 65 2.67 -14.57 6.07
N LEU A 66 3.91 -14.32 5.73
CA LEU A 66 4.61 -13.11 6.17
C LEU A 66 4.01 -11.88 5.48
N ALA A 67 3.71 -11.98 4.19
CA ALA A 67 3.06 -10.92 3.45
C ALA A 67 1.67 -10.64 4.03
N GLN A 68 0.93 -11.67 4.43
CA GLN A 68 -0.36 -11.53 5.09
C GLN A 68 -0.24 -10.84 6.45
N LYS A 69 0.83 -11.15 7.19
CA LYS A 69 1.10 -10.50 8.46
C LYS A 69 1.30 -9.00 8.25
N HIS A 70 2.08 -8.63 7.24
CA HIS A 70 2.31 -7.23 6.91
C HIS A 70 1.02 -6.55 6.41
N LEU A 71 0.28 -7.21 5.54
CA LEU A 71 -0.97 -6.68 5.00
C LEU A 71 -1.97 -6.33 6.10
N ARG A 72 -2.08 -7.21 7.10
CA ARG A 72 -2.97 -6.97 8.25
C ARG A 72 -2.59 -5.74 9.07
N SER A 73 -1.35 -5.29 8.96
CA SER A 73 -0.87 -4.13 9.69
C SER A 73 -1.12 -2.81 8.95
N VAL A 74 -1.54 -2.87 7.69
CA VAL A 74 -1.82 -1.68 6.90
C VAL A 74 -3.06 -0.96 7.44
N LYS A 75 -2.97 0.35 7.56
CA LYS A 75 -4.04 1.19 8.07
C LYS A 75 -4.40 2.28 7.08
N LYS A 76 -5.60 2.82 7.25
CA LYS A 76 -6.05 3.94 6.44
C LYS A 76 -5.04 5.09 6.51
N GLY A 77 -4.68 5.60 5.35
CA GLY A 77 -3.72 6.70 5.23
C GLY A 77 -2.30 6.27 4.96
N ASP A 78 -1.99 4.99 5.14
CA ASP A 78 -0.66 4.48 4.85
C ASP A 78 -0.33 4.61 3.38
N ARG A 79 0.95 4.81 3.07
CA ARG A 79 1.41 4.95 1.69
C ARG A 79 2.05 3.66 1.21
N VAL A 80 1.85 3.38 -0.06
CA VAL A 80 2.28 2.13 -0.67
C VAL A 80 3.06 2.41 -1.94
N PHE A 81 4.28 1.91 -2.05
CA PHE A 81 4.97 1.84 -3.33
C PHE A 81 4.37 0.69 -4.14
N TYR A 82 4.04 0.95 -5.37
CA TYR A 82 3.59 -0.05 -6.31
C TYR A 82 4.81 -0.53 -7.11
N TYR A 83 5.10 -1.82 -7.03
CA TYR A 83 6.28 -2.41 -7.67
C TYR A 83 5.86 -3.41 -8.73
N HIS A 84 6.36 -3.23 -9.94
CA HIS A 84 6.18 -4.21 -11.00
C HIS A 84 7.23 -5.30 -10.92
N THR A 85 6.79 -6.55 -10.94
CA THR A 85 7.67 -7.72 -10.98
C THR A 85 8.01 -8.05 -12.45
N GLY A 86 8.32 -9.30 -12.73
CA GLY A 86 8.59 -9.75 -14.09
C GLY A 86 9.87 -9.15 -14.66
N ASN A 87 9.77 -8.59 -15.82
CA ASN A 87 10.94 -8.03 -16.51
C ASN A 87 11.27 -6.61 -16.05
N GLU A 88 10.31 -5.87 -15.57
CA GLU A 88 10.53 -4.48 -15.16
C GLU A 88 11.32 -4.37 -13.86
N LYS A 89 10.93 -5.14 -12.87
CA LYS A 89 11.54 -5.13 -11.53
C LYS A 89 11.82 -3.72 -11.02
N ALA A 90 10.80 -2.93 -10.93
CA ALA A 90 10.92 -1.50 -10.58
C ALA A 90 9.73 -0.97 -9.78
N VAL A 91 10.01 0.01 -8.92
CA VAL A 91 8.95 0.79 -8.28
C VAL A 91 8.45 1.80 -9.32
N VAL A 92 7.16 1.79 -9.62
CA VAL A 92 6.58 2.60 -10.70
C VAL A 92 5.64 3.69 -10.22
N GLY A 93 5.07 3.54 -9.05
CA GLY A 93 4.09 4.51 -8.57
C GLY A 93 3.88 4.46 -7.07
N ILE A 94 3.03 5.34 -6.60
CA ILE A 94 2.63 5.45 -5.20
C ILE A 94 1.12 5.33 -5.11
N ALA A 95 0.66 4.54 -4.17
CA ALA A 95 -0.74 4.38 -3.82
C ALA A 95 -0.95 4.76 -2.36
N ARG A 96 -2.18 4.77 -1.93
CA ARG A 96 -2.55 5.07 -0.55
C ARG A 96 -3.67 4.15 -0.10
N ALA A 97 -3.57 3.63 1.10
CA ALA A 97 -4.63 2.82 1.69
C ALA A 97 -5.80 3.73 2.11
N ILE A 98 -7.00 3.36 1.73
CA ILE A 98 -8.20 4.14 2.07
C ILE A 98 -8.98 3.51 3.22
N GLY A 99 -8.56 2.35 3.66
CA GLY A 99 -9.13 1.66 4.82
C GLY A 99 -8.05 0.84 5.50
N SER A 100 -8.39 0.29 6.66
CA SER A 100 -7.54 -0.70 7.31
C SER A 100 -7.79 -2.06 6.65
N ALA A 101 -6.85 -2.97 6.81
CA ALA A 101 -7.00 -4.32 6.28
C ALA A 101 -8.21 -5.03 6.91
N TYR A 102 -8.90 -5.82 6.13
CA TYR A 102 -10.07 -6.56 6.56
C TYR A 102 -10.05 -7.98 5.95
N LEU A 103 -10.91 -8.85 6.45
CA LEU A 103 -10.99 -10.22 5.91
C LEU A 103 -11.47 -10.18 4.47
N ASP A 104 -10.76 -10.86 3.60
CA ASP A 104 -11.10 -10.92 2.18
C ASP A 104 -12.38 -11.73 1.99
N PRO A 105 -13.47 -11.11 1.53
CA PRO A 105 -14.73 -11.83 1.36
C PRO A 105 -14.67 -12.91 0.28
N ALA A 106 -13.67 -12.84 -0.59
CA ALA A 106 -13.52 -13.85 -1.64
C ALA A 106 -12.66 -15.02 -1.18
N ASP A 107 -12.08 -14.95 0.01
CA ASP A 107 -11.25 -16.04 0.52
C ASP A 107 -12.11 -17.12 1.20
N ALA A 108 -12.26 -18.25 0.52
CA ALA A 108 -13.03 -19.35 1.05
C ALA A 108 -12.50 -19.89 2.38
N SER A 109 -11.24 -19.67 2.68
CA SER A 109 -10.67 -20.14 3.95
C SER A 109 -11.00 -19.23 5.11
N GLY A 110 -11.46 -18.01 4.85
CA GLY A 110 -11.78 -17.02 5.87
C GLY A 110 -10.58 -16.54 6.68
N LYS A 111 -9.38 -16.70 6.17
CA LYS A 111 -8.15 -16.38 6.91
C LYS A 111 -7.35 -15.25 6.28
N ARG A 112 -7.55 -14.97 5.01
CA ARG A 112 -6.78 -13.97 4.31
C ARG A 112 -7.39 -12.60 4.47
N HIS A 113 -6.54 -11.61 4.46
CA HIS A 113 -6.94 -10.22 4.53
C HIS A 113 -6.64 -9.52 3.22
N THR A 114 -7.35 -8.45 2.98
CA THR A 114 -7.17 -7.54 1.86
C THR A 114 -7.20 -6.11 2.37
N VAL A 115 -6.78 -5.17 1.55
CA VAL A 115 -6.86 -3.74 1.87
C VAL A 115 -7.21 -2.99 0.59
N ASP A 116 -8.03 -1.97 0.73
CA ASP A 116 -8.40 -1.13 -0.40
C ASP A 116 -7.41 -0.01 -0.56
N ILE A 117 -6.91 0.16 -1.77
CA ILE A 117 -5.94 1.21 -2.09
C ILE A 117 -6.39 2.00 -3.31
N VAL A 118 -5.95 3.24 -3.38
CA VAL A 118 -6.18 4.13 -4.53
C VAL A 118 -4.83 4.60 -5.07
N PRO A 119 -4.71 4.83 -6.37
CA PRO A 119 -3.47 5.36 -6.91
C PRO A 119 -3.31 6.81 -6.48
N SER A 120 -2.10 7.19 -6.13
CA SER A 120 -1.79 8.55 -5.72
C SER A 120 -1.05 9.30 -6.82
N ARG A 121 0.05 8.74 -7.28
CA ARG A 121 0.80 9.32 -8.40
C ARG A 121 1.79 8.32 -9.00
N LYS A 122 2.06 8.49 -10.26
CA LYS A 122 3.13 7.75 -10.93
C LYS A 122 4.46 8.39 -10.54
N LEU A 123 5.52 7.61 -10.44
CA LEU A 123 6.84 8.16 -10.23
C LEU A 123 7.32 8.84 -11.53
N ARG A 124 8.19 9.82 -11.42
CA ARG A 124 8.73 10.51 -12.59
C ARG A 124 9.46 9.55 -13.50
N ARG A 125 10.21 8.64 -12.91
CA ARG A 125 10.74 7.48 -13.60
C ARG A 125 10.68 6.27 -12.68
N PRO A 126 10.61 5.06 -13.23
CA PRO A 126 10.69 3.87 -12.43
C PRO A 126 12.05 3.78 -11.74
N VAL A 127 12.05 3.27 -10.53
CA VAL A 127 13.28 3.00 -9.78
C VAL A 127 13.51 1.50 -9.78
N THR A 128 14.52 1.06 -10.48
CA THR A 128 14.74 -0.38 -10.69
C THR A 128 15.33 -1.08 -9.47
N LEU A 129 15.09 -2.37 -9.39
CA LEU A 129 15.66 -3.21 -8.34
C LEU A 129 17.19 -3.16 -8.40
N ALA A 130 17.77 -3.03 -9.60
CA ALA A 130 19.21 -2.94 -9.76
C ALA A 130 19.77 -1.67 -9.09
N GLU A 131 19.11 -0.55 -9.27
CA GLU A 131 19.49 0.70 -8.61
C GLU A 131 19.39 0.58 -7.11
N ILE A 132 18.31 0.00 -6.64
CA ILE A 132 18.09 -0.22 -5.20
C ILE A 132 19.20 -1.14 -4.62
N LYS A 133 19.55 -2.20 -5.32
CA LYS A 133 20.60 -3.11 -4.86
C LYS A 133 21.99 -2.48 -4.87
N ALA A 134 22.21 -1.53 -5.73
CA ALA A 134 23.51 -0.87 -5.85
C ALA A 134 23.79 0.08 -4.69
N ASP A 135 22.78 0.54 -4.00
CA ASP A 135 22.95 1.48 -2.90
C ASP A 135 22.91 0.74 -1.55
N ARG A 136 23.99 0.86 -0.79
CA ARG A 136 24.13 0.21 0.52
C ARG A 136 23.05 0.60 1.52
N LYS A 137 22.40 1.71 1.31
CA LYS A 137 21.29 2.14 2.18
C LYS A 137 20.15 1.13 2.21
N PHE A 138 20.04 0.33 1.17
CA PHE A 138 18.99 -0.67 1.07
C PHE A 138 19.43 -2.08 1.44
N ALA A 139 20.61 -2.23 2.03
CA ALA A 139 21.14 -3.56 2.35
C ALA A 139 20.21 -4.38 3.26
N ALA A 140 19.47 -3.73 4.14
CA ALA A 140 18.53 -4.41 5.04
C ALA A 140 17.09 -4.42 4.50
N PHE A 141 16.84 -3.78 3.37
CA PHE A 141 15.50 -3.63 2.84
C PHE A 141 14.92 -5.00 2.43
N PRO A 142 13.71 -5.35 2.87
CA PRO A 142 13.13 -6.65 2.54
C PRO A 142 13.03 -6.92 1.04
N LEU A 143 12.85 -5.90 0.23
CA LEU A 143 12.83 -6.04 -1.23
C LEU A 143 14.12 -6.67 -1.77
N VAL A 144 15.25 -6.34 -1.15
CA VAL A 144 16.56 -6.85 -1.55
C VAL A 144 16.80 -8.24 -0.96
N ARG A 145 16.37 -8.42 0.29
CA ARG A 145 16.68 -9.64 1.05
C ARG A 145 15.72 -10.79 0.84
N ILE A 146 14.45 -10.51 0.62
CA ILE A 146 13.41 -11.54 0.56
C ILE A 146 12.68 -11.43 -0.79
N SER A 147 13.24 -12.06 -1.80
CA SER A 147 12.76 -11.90 -3.17
C SER A 147 11.29 -12.28 -3.38
N ARG A 148 10.79 -13.25 -2.63
CA ARG A 148 9.41 -13.74 -2.80
C ARG A 148 8.37 -13.07 -1.94
N LEU A 149 8.75 -12.09 -1.15
CA LEU A 149 7.81 -11.37 -0.32
C LEU A 149 7.08 -10.32 -1.18
N SER A 150 5.76 -10.36 -1.18
CA SER A 150 4.94 -9.48 -2.03
C SER A 150 4.42 -8.24 -1.31
N VAL A 151 4.39 -8.26 0.00
CA VAL A 151 3.96 -7.11 0.82
C VAL A 151 4.99 -6.94 1.93
N MET A 152 5.57 -5.77 2.04
CA MET A 152 6.64 -5.51 3.00
C MET A 152 6.62 -4.09 3.52
N PRO A 153 7.11 -3.86 4.74
CA PRO A 153 7.26 -2.50 5.26
C PRO A 153 8.44 -1.80 4.60
N VAL A 154 8.37 -0.50 4.53
CA VAL A 154 9.42 0.37 4.00
C VAL A 154 9.72 1.39 5.09
N SER A 155 10.97 1.56 5.46
CA SER A 155 11.34 2.57 6.45
C SER A 155 11.26 3.97 5.84
N VAL A 156 11.14 4.98 6.68
CA VAL A 156 11.10 6.38 6.24
C VAL A 156 12.32 6.72 5.39
N LYS A 157 13.49 6.17 5.78
CA LYS A 157 14.74 6.43 5.05
C LYS A 157 14.74 5.79 3.67
N GLU A 158 14.27 4.55 3.60
CA GLU A 158 14.15 3.83 2.31
C GLU A 158 13.14 4.51 1.42
N TRP A 159 12.02 4.95 1.98
CA TRP A 159 11.00 5.65 1.22
C TRP A 159 11.56 6.93 0.60
N ALA A 160 12.21 7.77 1.41
CA ALA A 160 12.80 9.01 0.94
C ALA A 160 13.89 8.78 -0.12
N ALA A 161 14.69 7.74 0.05
CA ALA A 161 15.75 7.40 -0.89
C ALA A 161 15.17 6.97 -2.26
N ILE A 162 14.12 6.17 -2.27
CA ILE A 162 13.46 5.76 -3.51
C ILE A 162 12.80 6.96 -4.19
N GLU A 163 12.13 7.82 -3.43
CA GLU A 163 11.56 9.04 -4.00
C GLU A 163 12.63 9.95 -4.60
N PHE A 164 13.79 10.03 -3.97
CA PHE A 164 14.90 10.82 -4.49
C PHE A 164 15.39 10.23 -5.81
N LEU A 165 15.66 8.92 -5.84
CA LEU A 165 16.08 8.24 -7.07
C LEU A 165 15.08 8.41 -8.21
N SER A 166 13.80 8.50 -7.92
CA SER A 166 12.79 8.68 -8.96
C SER A 166 12.80 10.07 -9.61
N LYS A 167 13.54 11.00 -9.03
CA LYS A 167 13.61 12.38 -9.54
C LYS A 167 14.92 12.67 -10.27
N THR A 168 15.88 11.81 -10.09
CA THR A 168 17.18 11.92 -10.77
C THR A 168 17.19 11.13 -12.06
#